data_c6c200d241df57c527d5b8b408bc96c7
#
_entry.id   c6c200d241df57c527d5b8b408bc96c7
#
_cell.length_a   1.000
_cell.length_b   1.000
_cell.length_c   1.000
_cell.angle_alpha   90.00
_cell.angle_beta   90.00
_cell.angle_gamma   90.00
#
_symmetry.space_group_name_H-M   'P 1'
#
loop_
_entity.id
_entity.type
_entity.pdbx_description
1 polymer ?
#
loop_
_entity_poly.entity_id
_entity_poly.type
_entity_poly.pdbx_seq_one_letter_code
_entity_poly.pdbx_strand_id
1 'polypeptide(L)'
;MQNDKEDLEINNLEDMVTYFSKQRNFFIRELGFISYDTLFINAVIVRAYQLNKGFISLVSTGNYLCACPLVRIQLETVLSLWASLIADGNYTERMLFGKSVDKSKHNGNYLSNSYLVSTLCEFTNLSLKELWDKGNNYLHPSYSSISKAIHRENNQIILENLEGNLGKSDLEQLQKEMLEINLAYIPILREYKDILSKIVK
;
A
#
# COMPACT_ATOMS: atom_id res chain seq x y z
N MET A 1 -20.50 -24.22 3.55
CA MET A 1 -19.75 -22.96 3.31
C MET A 1 -20.46 -21.88 4.11
N GLN A 2 -19.92 -21.60 5.30
CA GLN A 2 -20.41 -20.48 6.13
C GLN A 2 -20.00 -19.18 5.42
N ASN A 3 -21.01 -18.37 5.12
CA ASN A 3 -20.79 -16.98 4.70
C ASN A 3 -20.13 -16.25 5.88
N ASP A 4 -18.81 -16.06 5.81
CA ASP A 4 -18.12 -15.11 6.68
C ASP A 4 -18.51 -13.67 6.30
N LYS A 5 -19.72 -13.30 6.72
CA LYS A 5 -20.13 -11.90 6.86
C LYS A 5 -19.54 -11.33 8.17
N GLU A 6 -18.28 -11.51 8.42
CA GLU A 6 -17.52 -10.62 9.26
C GLU A 6 -16.82 -9.60 8.34
N ASP A 7 -17.60 -8.65 7.83
CA ASP A 7 -17.02 -7.40 7.36
C ASP A 7 -16.34 -6.76 8.57
N LEU A 8 -15.03 -6.94 8.68
CA LEU A 8 -14.22 -6.28 9.70
C LEU A 8 -14.39 -4.78 9.45
N GLU A 9 -15.03 -4.08 10.38
CA GLU A 9 -15.13 -2.63 10.29
C GLU A 9 -13.72 -2.06 10.48
N ILE A 10 -13.14 -1.50 9.42
CA ILE A 10 -11.77 -1.00 9.41
C ILE A 10 -11.82 0.50 9.64
N ASN A 11 -11.42 0.91 10.83
CA ASN A 11 -11.43 2.30 11.27
C ASN A 11 -10.02 2.89 11.43
N ASN A 12 -9.01 2.04 11.53
CA ASN A 12 -7.63 2.45 11.80
C ASN A 12 -6.59 1.47 11.21
N LEU A 13 -5.31 1.77 11.40
CA LEU A 13 -4.21 0.97 10.87
C LEU A 13 -4.03 -0.37 11.59
N GLU A 14 -4.38 -0.48 12.85
CA GLU A 14 -4.36 -1.71 13.63
C GLU A 14 -5.39 -2.71 13.12
N ASP A 15 -6.57 -2.22 12.73
CA ASP A 15 -7.60 -3.05 12.08
C ASP A 15 -7.06 -3.60 10.75
N MET A 16 -6.32 -2.78 9.97
CA MET A 16 -5.66 -3.24 8.74
C MET A 16 -4.59 -4.29 8.99
N VAL A 17 -3.81 -4.16 10.07
CA VAL A 17 -2.83 -5.20 10.47
C VAL A 17 -3.55 -6.52 10.75
N THR A 18 -4.67 -6.47 11.46
CA THR A 18 -5.52 -7.63 11.74
C THR A 18 -6.12 -8.21 10.46
N TYR A 19 -6.61 -7.34 9.57
CA TYR A 19 -7.14 -7.73 8.26
C TYR A 19 -6.09 -8.49 7.44
N PHE A 20 -4.88 -7.96 7.28
CA PHE A 20 -3.81 -8.64 6.54
C PHE A 20 -3.45 -10.00 7.14
N SER A 21 -3.43 -10.13 8.46
CA SER A 21 -3.19 -11.41 9.12
C SER A 21 -4.27 -12.45 8.78
N LYS A 22 -5.55 -12.05 8.80
CA LYS A 22 -6.68 -12.92 8.40
C LYS A 22 -6.58 -13.31 6.92
N GLN A 23 -6.30 -12.34 6.02
CA GLN A 23 -6.16 -12.61 4.59
C GLN A 23 -5.03 -13.60 4.29
N ARG A 24 -3.87 -13.42 4.94
CA ARG A 24 -2.75 -14.35 4.81
C ARG A 24 -3.15 -15.77 5.17
N ASN A 25 -3.88 -15.96 6.28
CA ASN A 25 -4.34 -17.28 6.71
C ASN A 25 -5.26 -17.92 5.67
N PHE A 26 -6.17 -17.13 5.08
CA PHE A 26 -7.04 -17.61 4.00
C PHE A 26 -6.22 -18.13 2.81
N PHE A 27 -5.33 -17.32 2.25
CA PHE A 27 -4.57 -17.69 1.05
C PHE A 27 -3.57 -18.83 1.26
N ILE A 28 -3.09 -19.07 2.49
CA ILE A 28 -2.15 -20.15 2.79
C ILE A 28 -2.86 -21.45 3.18
N ARG A 29 -3.93 -21.37 4.01
CA ARG A 29 -4.48 -22.53 4.69
C ARG A 29 -5.84 -22.97 4.17
N GLU A 30 -6.70 -22.01 3.82
CA GLU A 30 -8.09 -22.31 3.50
C GLU A 30 -8.30 -22.56 2.02
N LEU A 31 -7.51 -21.92 1.15
CA LEU A 31 -7.62 -22.08 -0.28
C LEU A 31 -7.19 -23.48 -0.77
N GLY A 32 -6.33 -24.18 -0.04
CA GLY A 32 -6.02 -25.60 -0.25
C GLY A 32 -5.10 -25.92 -1.44
N PHE A 33 -4.61 -24.93 -2.21
CA PHE A 33 -3.65 -25.14 -3.29
C PHE A 33 -2.61 -24.03 -3.36
N ILE A 34 -1.47 -24.32 -4.00
CA ILE A 34 -0.37 -23.38 -4.20
C ILE A 34 -0.20 -23.11 -5.68
N SER A 35 -0.25 -21.83 -6.06
CA SER A 35 0.04 -21.33 -7.40
C SER A 35 1.01 -20.13 -7.32
N TYR A 36 1.52 -19.67 -8.44
CA TYR A 36 2.32 -18.43 -8.47
C TYR A 36 1.51 -17.24 -7.97
N ASP A 37 0.21 -17.18 -8.25
CA ASP A 37 -0.66 -16.11 -7.76
C ASP A 37 -0.79 -16.16 -6.24
N THR A 38 -1.07 -17.32 -5.65
CA THR A 38 -1.20 -17.46 -4.20
C THR A 38 0.11 -17.15 -3.47
N LEU A 39 1.25 -17.54 -4.01
CA LEU A 39 2.57 -17.21 -3.47
C LEU A 39 2.85 -15.71 -3.56
N PHE A 40 2.55 -15.09 -4.70
CA PHE A 40 2.73 -13.65 -4.90
C PHE A 40 1.83 -12.83 -3.98
N ILE A 41 0.53 -13.13 -3.94
CA ILE A 41 -0.44 -12.47 -3.04
C ILE A 41 0.03 -12.56 -1.59
N ASN A 42 0.46 -13.75 -1.16
CA ASN A 42 0.95 -13.95 0.19
C ASN A 42 2.20 -13.09 0.50
N ALA A 43 3.15 -13.02 -0.43
CA ALA A 43 4.33 -12.17 -0.29
C ALA A 43 3.96 -10.68 -0.18
N VAL A 44 3.00 -10.23 -1.00
CA VAL A 44 2.49 -8.85 -0.96
C VAL A 44 1.77 -8.57 0.37
N ILE A 45 0.93 -9.47 0.86
CA ILE A 45 0.25 -9.32 2.15
C ILE A 45 1.26 -9.22 3.30
N VAL A 46 2.29 -10.08 3.31
CA VAL A 46 3.35 -10.03 4.33
C VAL A 46 4.09 -8.70 4.28
N ARG A 47 4.43 -8.21 3.07
CA ARG A 47 5.07 -6.91 2.89
C ARG A 47 4.18 -5.77 3.40
N ALA A 48 2.91 -5.75 3.00
CA ALA A 48 1.95 -4.73 3.43
C ALA A 48 1.76 -4.72 4.95
N TYR A 49 1.67 -5.90 5.57
CA TYR A 49 1.61 -6.06 7.03
C TYR A 49 2.85 -5.45 7.71
N GLN A 50 4.06 -5.77 7.23
CA GLN A 50 5.30 -5.27 7.82
C GLN A 50 5.46 -3.75 7.65
N LEU A 51 5.08 -3.22 6.49
CA LEU A 51 5.10 -1.77 6.25
C LEU A 51 4.16 -1.03 7.21
N ASN A 52 2.94 -1.56 7.45
CA ASN A 52 2.01 -0.98 8.41
C ASN A 52 2.55 -1.02 9.85
N LYS A 53 3.11 -2.15 10.27
CA LYS A 53 3.71 -2.27 11.61
C LYS A 53 4.87 -1.29 11.81
N GLY A 54 5.75 -1.18 10.81
CA GLY A 54 6.85 -0.22 10.82
C GLY A 54 6.35 1.22 10.86
N PHE A 55 5.34 1.55 10.06
CA PHE A 55 4.72 2.86 10.01
C PHE A 55 4.11 3.26 11.37
N ILE A 56 3.27 2.40 11.96
CA ILE A 56 2.67 2.62 13.29
C ILE A 56 3.76 2.89 14.33
N SER A 57 4.83 2.10 14.34
CA SER A 57 5.96 2.29 15.27
C SER A 57 6.66 3.64 15.08
N LEU A 58 6.90 4.05 13.84
CA LEU A 58 7.56 5.34 13.56
C LEU A 58 6.67 6.53 13.92
N VAL A 59 5.37 6.45 13.63
CA VAL A 59 4.42 7.49 14.00
C VAL A 59 4.26 7.60 15.52
N SER A 60 4.21 6.48 16.24
CA SER A 60 4.10 6.49 17.70
C SER A 60 5.32 7.13 18.42
N THR A 61 6.47 7.13 17.75
CA THR A 61 7.70 7.80 18.23
C THR A 61 7.92 9.19 17.62
N GLY A 62 6.97 9.70 16.84
CA GLY A 62 7.09 11.00 16.19
C GLY A 62 8.09 11.05 15.02
N ASN A 63 8.59 9.90 14.54
CA ASN A 63 9.58 9.83 13.47
C ASN A 63 8.94 9.99 12.08
N TYR A 64 8.51 11.21 11.79
CA TYR A 64 7.84 11.55 10.54
C TYR A 64 8.69 11.28 9.30
N LEU A 65 9.97 11.70 9.31
CA LEU A 65 10.85 11.58 8.14
C LEU A 65 11.04 10.12 7.69
N CYS A 66 11.07 9.18 8.64
CA CYS A 66 11.15 7.77 8.33
C CYS A 66 9.78 7.16 8.01
N ALA A 67 8.68 7.73 8.51
CA ALA A 67 7.33 7.26 8.25
C ALA A 67 6.84 7.63 6.82
N CYS A 68 7.12 8.85 6.36
CA CYS A 68 6.69 9.34 5.03
C CYS A 68 7.02 8.41 3.86
N PRO A 69 8.26 7.92 3.69
CA PRO A 69 8.59 6.99 2.61
C PRO A 69 7.76 5.71 2.64
N LEU A 70 7.35 5.24 3.82
CA LEU A 70 6.56 4.01 3.93
C LEU A 70 5.18 4.14 3.30
N VAL A 71 4.58 5.33 3.30
CA VAL A 71 3.31 5.60 2.61
C VAL A 71 3.47 5.37 1.11
N ARG A 72 4.55 5.90 0.52
CA ARG A 72 4.85 5.70 -0.89
C ARG A 72 5.14 4.25 -1.23
N ILE A 73 5.94 3.57 -0.41
CA ILE A 73 6.28 2.16 -0.62
C ILE A 73 5.03 1.28 -0.50
N GLN A 74 4.10 1.62 0.39
CA GLN A 74 2.82 0.92 0.53
C GLN A 74 1.94 1.10 -0.72
N LEU A 75 1.89 2.32 -1.27
CA LEU A 75 1.17 2.58 -2.52
C LEU A 75 1.75 1.77 -3.69
N GLU A 76 3.07 1.71 -3.84
CA GLU A 76 3.71 0.87 -4.87
C GLU A 76 3.42 -0.62 -4.64
N THR A 77 3.32 -1.05 -3.39
CA THR A 77 3.01 -2.44 -3.05
C THR A 77 1.57 -2.80 -3.46
N VAL A 78 0.58 -1.94 -3.22
CA VAL A 78 -0.80 -2.18 -3.68
C VAL A 78 -0.93 -2.10 -5.19
N LEU A 79 -0.20 -1.19 -5.86
CA LEU A 79 -0.16 -1.13 -7.32
C LEU A 79 0.42 -2.40 -7.94
N SER A 80 1.42 -3.01 -7.31
CA SER A 80 1.97 -4.29 -7.75
C SER A 80 0.95 -5.43 -7.62
N LEU A 81 0.15 -5.43 -6.55
CA LEU A 81 -0.94 -6.39 -6.38
C LEU A 81 -2.05 -6.15 -7.42
N TRP A 82 -2.41 -4.90 -7.68
CA TRP A 82 -3.37 -4.54 -8.72
C TRP A 82 -2.87 -4.96 -10.10
N ALA A 83 -1.62 -4.65 -10.43
CA ALA A 83 -1.00 -5.08 -11.68
C ALA A 83 -1.07 -6.60 -11.87
N SER A 84 -0.85 -7.38 -10.82
CA SER A 84 -0.91 -8.84 -10.90
C SER A 84 -2.33 -9.37 -11.15
N LEU A 85 -3.37 -8.64 -10.74
CA LEU A 85 -4.76 -9.02 -10.99
C LEU A 85 -5.20 -8.74 -12.42
N ILE A 86 -4.76 -7.59 -12.99
CA ILE A 86 -5.25 -7.15 -14.31
C ILE A 86 -4.32 -7.48 -15.47
N ALA A 87 -3.07 -7.87 -15.22
CA ALA A 87 -2.08 -8.10 -16.26
C ALA A 87 -2.45 -9.23 -17.21
N ASP A 88 -2.25 -9.00 -18.51
CA ASP A 88 -2.28 -10.05 -19.50
C ASP A 88 -1.07 -10.99 -19.32
N GLY A 89 -1.31 -12.28 -19.12
CA GLY A 89 -0.27 -13.29 -19.03
C GLY A 89 0.27 -13.58 -17.62
N ASN A 90 1.53 -13.99 -17.53
CA ASN A 90 2.15 -14.56 -16.32
C ASN A 90 2.93 -13.54 -15.48
N TYR A 91 2.28 -12.44 -15.09
CA TYR A 91 2.91 -11.37 -14.29
C TYR A 91 3.48 -11.88 -12.97
N THR A 92 2.71 -12.63 -12.20
CA THR A 92 3.08 -13.15 -10.88
C THR A 92 4.27 -14.08 -10.94
N GLU A 93 4.31 -15.01 -11.91
CA GLU A 93 5.45 -15.88 -12.14
C GLU A 93 6.71 -15.06 -12.45
N ARG A 94 6.62 -14.07 -13.33
CA ARG A 94 7.76 -13.21 -13.69
C ARG A 94 8.30 -12.45 -12.48
N MET A 95 7.42 -11.88 -11.67
CA MET A 95 7.79 -11.17 -10.44
C MET A 95 8.51 -12.08 -9.44
N LEU A 96 7.98 -13.29 -9.20
CA LEU A 96 8.55 -14.24 -8.26
C LEU A 96 9.95 -14.73 -8.67
N PHE A 97 10.22 -14.81 -9.98
CA PHE A 97 11.53 -15.22 -10.50
C PHE A 97 12.46 -14.05 -10.87
N GLY A 98 12.16 -12.84 -10.40
CA GLY A 98 13.00 -11.66 -10.64
C GLY A 98 13.10 -11.26 -12.12
N LYS A 99 12.14 -11.66 -12.97
CA LYS A 99 12.09 -11.26 -14.38
C LYS A 99 11.42 -9.90 -14.50
N SER A 100 11.89 -9.07 -15.45
CA SER A 100 11.28 -7.78 -15.72
C SER A 100 9.81 -7.90 -16.10
N VAL A 101 8.98 -7.04 -15.53
CA VAL A 101 7.55 -6.87 -15.83
C VAL A 101 7.24 -5.57 -16.56
N ASP A 102 8.25 -4.78 -16.94
CA ASP A 102 8.10 -3.45 -17.54
C ASP A 102 7.32 -3.46 -18.85
N LYS A 103 7.28 -4.60 -19.54
CA LYS A 103 6.53 -4.79 -20.80
C LYS A 103 5.19 -5.48 -20.59
N SER A 104 4.77 -5.70 -19.37
CA SER A 104 3.44 -6.26 -19.08
C SER A 104 2.36 -5.28 -19.51
N LYS A 105 1.24 -5.83 -19.99
CA LYS A 105 0.13 -5.05 -20.54
C LYS A 105 -1.20 -5.48 -19.91
N HIS A 106 -2.16 -4.61 -20.03
CA HIS A 106 -3.57 -4.86 -19.78
C HIS A 106 -4.38 -4.21 -20.92
N ASN A 107 -5.16 -5.00 -21.66
CA ASN A 107 -5.94 -4.50 -22.79
C ASN A 107 -5.11 -3.67 -23.80
N GLY A 108 -3.89 -4.11 -24.09
CA GLY A 108 -2.96 -3.46 -25.02
C GLY A 108 -2.16 -2.29 -24.42
N ASN A 109 -2.51 -1.76 -23.25
CA ASN A 109 -1.79 -0.68 -22.57
C ASN A 109 -0.68 -1.23 -21.68
N TYR A 110 0.49 -0.55 -21.66
CA TYR A 110 1.54 -0.90 -20.71
C TYR A 110 1.11 -0.58 -19.29
N LEU A 111 1.50 -1.44 -18.33
CA LEU A 111 1.23 -1.28 -16.90
C LEU A 111 2.16 -0.22 -16.28
N SER A 112 2.13 1.00 -16.82
CA SER A 112 2.83 2.13 -16.20
C SER A 112 2.18 2.50 -14.87
N ASN A 113 2.93 3.10 -13.96
CA ASN A 113 2.40 3.52 -12.66
C ASN A 113 1.20 4.47 -12.79
N SER A 114 1.22 5.40 -13.74
CA SER A 114 0.09 6.30 -13.98
C SER A 114 -1.16 5.55 -14.45
N TYR A 115 -0.99 4.55 -15.32
CA TYR A 115 -2.08 3.68 -15.76
C TYR A 115 -2.65 2.86 -14.61
N LEU A 116 -1.77 2.26 -13.79
CA LEU A 116 -2.17 1.47 -12.63
C LEU A 116 -2.92 2.31 -11.60
N VAL A 117 -2.45 3.53 -11.31
CA VAL A 117 -3.13 4.45 -10.39
C VAL A 117 -4.51 4.81 -10.91
N SER A 118 -4.63 5.18 -12.20
CA SER A 118 -5.93 5.55 -12.80
C SER A 118 -6.93 4.40 -12.73
N THR A 119 -6.54 3.20 -13.18
CA THR A 119 -7.43 2.04 -13.19
C THR A 119 -7.76 1.52 -11.79
N LEU A 120 -6.83 1.64 -10.83
CA LEU A 120 -7.11 1.30 -9.44
C LEU A 120 -8.10 2.28 -8.80
N CYS A 121 -7.96 3.59 -9.06
CA CYS A 121 -8.94 4.59 -8.60
C CYS A 121 -10.34 4.29 -9.13
N GLU A 122 -10.47 3.94 -10.41
CA GLU A 122 -11.74 3.56 -11.02
C GLU A 122 -12.34 2.30 -10.39
N PHE A 123 -11.51 1.29 -10.11
CA PHE A 123 -11.94 0.04 -9.51
C PHE A 123 -12.37 0.18 -8.04
N THR A 124 -11.66 1.01 -7.27
CA THR A 124 -11.86 1.14 -5.81
C THR A 124 -12.73 2.32 -5.41
N ASN A 125 -12.94 3.30 -6.30
CA ASN A 125 -13.51 4.63 -6.02
C ASN A 125 -12.71 5.43 -4.97
N LEU A 126 -11.40 5.18 -4.81
CA LEU A 126 -10.49 5.90 -3.92
C LEU A 126 -9.70 6.98 -4.69
N SER A 127 -9.33 8.08 -4.01
CA SER A 127 -8.58 9.20 -4.61
C SER A 127 -7.06 9.03 -4.53
N LEU A 128 -6.53 7.86 -4.93
CA LEU A 128 -5.11 7.53 -4.78
C LEU A 128 -4.16 8.36 -5.67
N LYS A 129 -4.69 9.09 -6.67
CA LYS A 129 -3.85 9.91 -7.57
C LYS A 129 -3.13 11.04 -6.84
N GLU A 130 -3.83 11.73 -5.93
CA GLU A 130 -3.20 12.80 -5.14
C GLU A 130 -2.10 12.23 -4.22
N LEU A 131 -2.33 11.04 -3.65
CA LEU A 131 -1.33 10.36 -2.83
C LEU A 131 -0.12 9.91 -3.66
N TRP A 132 -0.34 9.49 -4.91
CA TRP A 132 0.74 9.19 -5.85
C TRP A 132 1.61 10.42 -6.14
N ASP A 133 1.01 11.56 -6.44
CA ASP A 133 1.72 12.79 -6.77
C ASP A 133 2.50 13.34 -5.55
N LYS A 134 1.89 13.34 -4.37
CA LYS A 134 2.55 13.71 -3.11
C LYS A 134 3.67 12.75 -2.73
N GLY A 135 3.47 11.45 -2.93
CA GLY A 135 4.41 10.40 -2.54
C GLY A 135 5.78 10.51 -3.20
N ASN A 136 5.88 11.14 -4.38
CA ASN A 136 7.17 11.44 -4.99
C ASN A 136 8.01 12.39 -4.13
N ASN A 137 7.37 13.32 -3.43
CA ASN A 137 8.05 14.26 -2.52
C ASN A 137 8.51 13.59 -1.23
N TYR A 138 7.96 12.43 -0.87
CA TYR A 138 8.35 11.67 0.32
C TYR A 138 9.65 10.87 0.14
N LEU A 139 9.97 10.47 -1.10
CA LEU A 139 11.17 9.68 -1.40
C LEU A 139 12.41 10.54 -1.65
N HIS A 140 12.23 11.79 -2.05
CA HIS A 140 13.34 12.66 -2.42
C HIS A 140 13.49 13.80 -1.42
N PRO A 141 14.73 14.25 -1.15
CA PRO A 141 14.97 15.48 -0.40
C PRO A 141 14.33 16.65 -1.15
N SER A 142 13.07 16.92 -0.85
CA SER A 142 12.33 18.04 -1.44
C SER A 142 12.41 19.25 -0.51
N TYR A 143 12.15 20.44 -1.05
CA TYR A 143 12.02 21.65 -0.24
C TYR A 143 11.01 21.42 0.91
N SER A 144 9.91 20.73 0.65
CA SER A 144 8.88 20.46 1.66
C SER A 144 9.36 19.53 2.79
N SER A 145 10.24 18.57 2.50
CA SER A 145 10.80 17.70 3.55
C SER A 145 11.90 18.39 4.36
N ILE A 146 12.74 19.22 3.70
CA ILE A 146 13.80 19.97 4.34
C ILE A 146 13.25 21.18 5.12
N SER A 147 12.26 21.88 4.54
CA SER A 147 11.66 23.06 5.19
C SER A 147 10.90 22.73 6.49
N LYS A 148 10.52 21.48 6.71
CA LYS A 148 9.94 21.03 7.98
C LYS A 148 10.97 20.98 9.13
N ALA A 149 12.25 20.85 8.80
CA ALA A 149 13.35 20.98 9.80
C ALA A 149 13.81 22.43 9.99
N ILE A 150 13.28 23.36 9.19
CA ILE A 150 13.69 24.78 9.20
C ILE A 150 12.41 25.61 9.08
N HIS A 151 12.11 26.42 10.10
CA HIS A 151 11.05 27.41 9.95
C HIS A 151 11.56 28.83 10.16
N ARG A 152 10.82 29.80 9.63
CA ARG A 152 11.14 31.23 9.78
C ARG A 152 10.18 31.87 10.75
N GLU A 153 10.72 32.44 11.80
CA GLU A 153 9.96 33.24 12.74
C GLU A 153 10.68 34.56 12.96
N ASN A 154 9.97 35.70 12.84
CA ASN A 154 10.53 37.04 13.09
C ASN A 154 11.81 37.35 12.32
N ASN A 155 11.91 36.95 11.03
CA ASN A 155 13.11 37.07 10.18
C ASN A 155 14.34 36.25 10.66
N GLN A 156 14.16 35.36 11.60
CA GLN A 156 15.19 34.40 12.01
C GLN A 156 14.91 33.02 11.43
N ILE A 157 15.99 32.30 11.10
CA ILE A 157 15.90 30.90 10.70
C ILE A 157 16.03 30.09 12.00
N ILE A 158 14.97 29.37 12.33
CA ILE A 158 14.96 28.46 13.48
C ILE A 158 15.14 27.05 12.95
N LEU A 159 16.18 26.38 13.45
CA LEU A 159 16.37 24.96 13.22
C LEU A 159 15.55 24.20 14.27
N GLU A 160 14.69 23.31 13.80
CA GLU A 160 13.96 22.40 14.69
C GLU A 160 14.96 21.54 15.47
N ASN A 161 14.63 21.25 16.74
CA ASN A 161 15.39 20.30 17.53
C ASN A 161 15.36 18.91 16.91
N LEU A 162 16.37 18.09 17.16
CA LEU A 162 16.45 16.70 16.70
C LEU A 162 15.22 15.84 17.10
N GLU A 163 14.48 16.25 18.11
CA GLU A 163 13.23 15.65 18.57
C GLU A 163 11.98 16.21 17.84
N GLY A 164 12.20 16.96 16.77
CA GLY A 164 11.27 17.66 15.88
C GLY A 164 9.78 17.53 16.25
N ASN A 165 9.20 18.60 16.74
CA ASN A 165 7.76 18.73 16.90
C ASN A 165 7.09 18.97 15.53
N LEU A 166 7.08 17.95 14.69
CA LEU A 166 6.14 17.95 13.56
C LEU A 166 4.74 18.04 14.12
N GLY A 167 3.97 18.97 13.58
CA GLY A 167 2.63 19.24 14.11
C GLY A 167 1.81 17.96 14.17
N LYS A 168 1.08 17.78 15.25
CA LYS A 168 0.15 16.65 15.44
C LYS A 168 -0.73 16.44 14.20
N SER A 169 -1.11 17.53 13.52
CA SER A 169 -1.87 17.51 12.27
C SER A 169 -1.15 16.82 11.10
N ASP A 170 0.18 16.93 10.99
CA ASP A 170 0.95 16.28 9.91
C ASP A 170 0.99 14.77 10.10
N LEU A 171 1.14 14.30 11.33
CA LEU A 171 1.12 12.87 11.67
C LEU A 171 -0.29 12.27 11.46
N GLU A 172 -1.34 12.98 11.86
CA GLU A 172 -2.73 12.57 11.63
C GLU A 172 -3.05 12.49 10.14
N GLN A 173 -2.57 13.45 9.34
CA GLN A 173 -2.74 13.42 7.90
C GLN A 173 -2.01 12.23 7.26
N LEU A 174 -0.79 11.96 7.68
CA LEU A 174 0.01 10.85 7.17
C LEU A 174 -0.63 9.48 7.51
N GLN A 175 -1.24 9.36 8.70
CA GLN A 175 -2.00 8.18 9.09
C GLN A 175 -3.24 7.96 8.22
N LYS A 176 -3.97 9.04 7.89
CA LYS A 176 -5.12 8.97 6.97
C LYS A 176 -4.71 8.52 5.58
N GLU A 177 -3.61 9.07 5.05
CA GLU A 177 -3.07 8.68 3.74
C GLU A 177 -2.66 7.21 3.71
N MET A 178 -1.98 6.73 4.75
CA MET A 178 -1.61 5.31 4.87
C MET A 178 -2.84 4.41 4.96
N LEU A 179 -3.86 4.82 5.70
CA LEU A 179 -5.12 4.06 5.81
C LEU A 179 -5.85 4.02 4.47
N GLU A 180 -5.96 5.13 3.75
CA GLU A 180 -6.62 5.19 2.43
C GLU A 180 -5.95 4.24 1.43
N ILE A 181 -4.62 4.21 1.38
CA ILE A 181 -3.89 3.25 0.55
C ILE A 181 -4.21 1.81 0.95
N ASN A 182 -4.28 1.53 2.24
CA ASN A 182 -4.56 0.19 2.74
C ASN A 182 -5.99 -0.28 2.42
N LEU A 183 -6.95 0.62 2.38
CA LEU A 183 -8.33 0.28 2.00
C LEU A 183 -8.42 -0.25 0.56
N ALA A 184 -7.49 0.14 -0.33
CA ALA A 184 -7.45 -0.39 -1.70
C ALA A 184 -7.16 -1.89 -1.79
N TYR A 185 -6.52 -2.49 -0.77
CA TYR A 185 -6.29 -3.95 -0.75
C TYR A 185 -7.59 -4.76 -0.64
N ILE A 186 -8.61 -4.21 0.02
CA ILE A 186 -9.85 -4.95 0.34
C ILE A 186 -10.54 -5.45 -0.92
N PRO A 187 -10.94 -4.60 -1.88
CA PRO A 187 -11.61 -5.04 -3.09
C PRO A 187 -10.71 -5.91 -3.98
N ILE A 188 -9.39 -5.65 -4.04
CA ILE A 188 -8.45 -6.47 -4.82
C ILE A 188 -8.38 -7.90 -4.25
N LEU A 189 -8.19 -8.04 -2.94
CA LEU A 189 -8.09 -9.35 -2.30
C LEU A 189 -9.43 -10.12 -2.32
N ARG A 190 -10.56 -9.40 -2.32
CA ARG A 190 -11.88 -10.01 -2.53
C ARG A 190 -12.01 -10.59 -3.93
N GLU A 191 -11.62 -9.85 -4.96
CA GLU A 191 -11.63 -10.32 -6.35
C GLU A 191 -10.73 -11.56 -6.52
N TYR A 192 -9.53 -11.55 -5.94
CA TYR A 192 -8.66 -12.74 -5.95
C TYR A 192 -9.29 -13.95 -5.26
N LYS A 193 -9.97 -13.77 -4.13
CA LYS A 193 -10.69 -14.87 -3.47
C LYS A 193 -11.74 -15.47 -4.38
N ASP A 194 -12.50 -14.62 -5.06
CA ASP A 194 -13.57 -15.06 -5.96
C ASP A 194 -13.03 -15.83 -7.17
N ILE A 195 -11.93 -15.33 -7.77
CA ILE A 195 -11.28 -16.01 -8.90
C ILE A 195 -10.70 -17.36 -8.47
N LEU A 196 -9.88 -17.36 -7.42
CA LEU A 196 -9.15 -18.55 -7.01
C LEU A 196 -10.08 -19.63 -6.42
N SER A 197 -11.16 -19.26 -5.74
CA SER A 197 -12.15 -20.19 -5.22
C SER A 197 -12.95 -20.91 -6.33
N LYS A 198 -13.01 -20.35 -7.54
CA LYS A 198 -13.62 -21.01 -8.70
C LYS A 198 -12.71 -22.07 -9.33
N ILE A 199 -11.39 -21.94 -9.15
CA ILE A 199 -10.41 -22.90 -9.70
C ILE A 199 -10.37 -24.19 -8.87
N VAL A 200 -10.69 -24.11 -7.56
CA VAL A 200 -10.65 -25.26 -6.63
C VAL A 200 -11.89 -26.17 -6.73
N LYS A 201 -12.95 -25.69 -7.36
CA LYS A 201 -14.17 -26.49 -7.61
C LYS A 201 -14.11 -27.28 -8.89
#